data_026bb50569f881e206090617387fe1b1
#
_entry.id   026bb50569f881e206090617387fe1b1
#
_cell.length_a   1.000
_cell.length_b   1.000
_cell.length_c   1.000
_cell.angle_alpha   90.00
_cell.angle_beta   90.00
_cell.angle_gamma   90.00
#
_symmetry.space_group_name_H-M   'P 1'
#
loop_
_entity.id
_entity.type
_entity.pdbx_description
1 polymer ?
#
loop_
_entity_poly.entity_id
_entity_poly.type
_entity_poly.pdbx_seq_one_letter_code
_entity_poly.pdbx_strand_id
1 'polypeptide(L)'
;MITHTPVIFIHGNSDAALHVSKTATGWTNSIQYFLDNGYTQAELYATSWGDTNTSNAVKRTHNCRDLLRLRRFVLAVLDYTGAPKVSLITHSMGVTLGRKLIKGGAVNGNDGSCNLGNPLTSKIDVFLGLAGGNYGLCNCEGAGTLEPTCNKKNGFWPGDSCGLNTYTCGLKPLPFPCNGPTYSSLLMSMNTDNVREASLVFSAWSEVDDLILYGDQVWGRPTSLIPSSSGKVVYTSYTHMQTKENTAADQYTMVVKKTLPSPRSSEIDDSSFVPAN
;
A
#
# COMPACT_ATOMS: atom_id res chain seq x y z
N MET A 1 14.79 -21.20 -15.81
CA MET A 1 13.38 -21.14 -16.27
C MET A 1 12.54 -20.84 -15.04
N ILE A 2 11.64 -19.86 -15.09
CA ILE A 2 10.75 -19.56 -13.97
C ILE A 2 9.64 -20.63 -13.91
N THR A 3 9.26 -21.02 -12.70
CA THR A 3 8.20 -22.01 -12.44
C THR A 3 7.02 -21.42 -11.70
N HIS A 4 7.21 -20.27 -11.06
CA HIS A 4 6.18 -19.55 -10.32
C HIS A 4 5.92 -18.18 -10.93
N THR A 5 4.75 -17.62 -10.67
CA THR A 5 4.47 -16.20 -10.97
C THR A 5 5.48 -15.33 -10.24
N PRO A 6 6.28 -14.49 -10.94
CA PRO A 6 7.25 -13.63 -10.28
C PRO A 6 6.59 -12.67 -9.28
N VAL A 7 7.27 -12.42 -8.17
CA VAL A 7 6.80 -11.50 -7.12
C VAL A 7 7.69 -10.27 -7.08
N ILE A 8 7.06 -9.10 -7.09
CA ILE A 8 7.72 -7.80 -6.96
C ILE A 8 7.35 -7.20 -5.62
N PHE A 9 8.35 -6.78 -4.86
CA PHE A 9 8.21 -6.15 -3.56
C PHE A 9 8.44 -4.65 -3.66
N ILE A 10 7.49 -3.84 -3.16
CA ILE A 10 7.56 -2.37 -3.14
C ILE A 10 7.49 -1.89 -1.70
N HIS A 11 8.59 -1.35 -1.20
CA HIS A 11 8.72 -0.89 0.18
C HIS A 11 7.99 0.43 0.46
N GLY A 12 7.85 0.75 1.74
CA GLY A 12 7.25 1.98 2.24
C GLY A 12 8.19 3.19 2.20
N ASN A 13 7.68 4.31 2.70
CA ASN A 13 8.44 5.54 2.82
C ASN A 13 9.69 5.33 3.70
N SER A 14 10.85 5.70 3.20
CA SER A 14 12.16 5.61 3.89
C SER A 14 12.71 4.19 4.14
N ASP A 15 12.03 3.16 3.71
CA ASP A 15 12.53 1.79 3.73
C ASP A 15 13.36 1.50 2.46
N ALA A 16 13.77 0.27 2.24
CA ALA A 16 14.61 -0.16 1.12
C ALA A 16 14.14 -1.49 0.53
N ALA A 17 14.74 -1.93 -0.59
CA ALA A 17 14.49 -3.25 -1.17
C ALA A 17 14.94 -4.38 -0.25
N LEU A 18 16.15 -4.25 0.31
CA LEU A 18 16.75 -5.19 1.26
C LEU A 18 17.17 -4.46 2.52
N HIS A 19 17.56 -5.19 3.55
CA HIS A 19 18.01 -4.63 4.82
C HIS A 19 19.23 -3.71 4.60
N VAL A 20 19.10 -2.45 5.01
CA VAL A 20 20.15 -1.41 4.96
C VAL A 20 20.45 -0.90 6.37
N SER A 21 19.44 -0.76 7.22
CA SER A 21 19.57 -0.22 8.57
C SER A 21 18.42 -0.71 9.47
N LYS A 22 18.46 -0.34 10.75
CA LYS A 22 17.37 -0.66 11.70
C LYS A 22 16.00 -0.09 11.30
N THR A 23 15.98 1.00 10.53
CA THR A 23 14.75 1.67 10.07
C THR A 23 14.44 1.39 8.60
N ALA A 24 15.37 0.79 7.86
CA ALA A 24 15.20 0.37 6.48
C ALA A 24 15.54 -1.14 6.40
N THR A 25 14.60 -1.96 6.84
CA THR A 25 14.77 -3.41 7.00
C THR A 25 14.52 -4.18 5.71
N GLY A 26 13.86 -3.56 4.75
CA GLY A 26 13.58 -4.15 3.43
C GLY A 26 12.66 -5.36 3.49
N TRP A 27 12.81 -6.24 2.51
CA TRP A 27 11.96 -7.41 2.32
C TRP A 27 12.67 -8.74 2.61
N THR A 28 13.80 -8.69 3.34
CA THR A 28 14.66 -9.85 3.59
C THR A 28 13.89 -11.03 4.16
N ASN A 29 13.02 -10.81 5.16
CA ASN A 29 12.21 -11.88 5.77
C ASN A 29 11.23 -12.51 4.79
N SER A 30 10.50 -11.68 4.04
CA SER A 30 9.55 -12.16 3.03
C SER A 30 10.26 -12.93 1.92
N ILE A 31 11.34 -12.38 1.36
CA ILE A 31 12.13 -13.02 0.31
C ILE A 31 12.66 -14.37 0.78
N GLN A 32 13.23 -14.45 1.99
CA GLN A 32 13.73 -15.69 2.54
C GLN A 32 12.62 -16.73 2.69
N TYR A 33 11.46 -16.34 3.21
CA TYR A 33 10.32 -17.24 3.34
C TYR A 33 9.85 -17.80 1.99
N PHE A 34 9.81 -16.98 0.94
CA PHE A 34 9.45 -17.43 -0.41
C PHE A 34 10.50 -18.40 -0.97
N LEU A 35 11.80 -18.15 -0.76
CA LEU A 35 12.89 -19.06 -1.15
C LEU A 35 12.78 -20.41 -0.44
N ASP A 36 12.51 -20.40 0.86
CA ASP A 36 12.36 -21.62 1.68
C ASP A 36 11.10 -22.43 1.29
N ASN A 37 10.17 -21.81 0.58
CA ASN A 37 8.91 -22.41 0.11
C ASN A 37 8.86 -22.61 -1.42
N GLY A 38 10.01 -22.76 -2.06
CA GLY A 38 10.14 -23.26 -3.43
C GLY A 38 10.34 -22.21 -4.52
N TYR A 39 10.30 -20.92 -4.19
CA TYR A 39 10.69 -19.87 -5.12
C TYR A 39 12.19 -19.87 -5.35
N THR A 40 12.61 -19.37 -6.48
CA THR A 40 14.02 -19.14 -6.82
C THR A 40 14.32 -17.64 -6.83
N GLN A 41 15.60 -17.27 -6.76
CA GLN A 41 16.02 -15.87 -6.90
C GLN A 41 15.63 -15.25 -8.26
N ALA A 42 15.41 -16.07 -9.28
CA ALA A 42 14.95 -15.60 -10.59
C ALA A 42 13.47 -15.20 -10.63
N GLU A 43 12.74 -15.41 -9.53
CA GLU A 43 11.29 -15.17 -9.42
C GLU A 43 10.95 -14.08 -8.40
N LEU A 44 11.93 -13.53 -7.68
CA LEU A 44 11.75 -12.54 -6.62
C LEU A 44 12.50 -11.24 -6.94
N TYR A 45 11.78 -10.14 -6.96
CA TYR A 45 12.31 -8.84 -7.41
C TYR A 45 11.98 -7.74 -6.40
N ALA A 46 12.93 -6.90 -6.08
CA ALA A 46 12.74 -5.72 -5.25
C ALA A 46 13.59 -4.56 -5.77
N THR A 47 13.12 -3.35 -5.62
CA THR A 47 13.89 -2.14 -5.94
C THR A 47 13.68 -1.08 -4.88
N SER A 48 14.74 -0.37 -4.53
CA SER A 48 14.63 0.81 -3.66
C SER A 48 14.16 2.02 -4.47
N TRP A 49 13.24 2.78 -3.90
CA TRP A 49 12.79 4.08 -4.40
C TRP A 49 13.00 5.15 -3.33
N GLY A 50 12.98 6.41 -3.72
CA GLY A 50 13.35 7.51 -2.83
C GLY A 50 14.84 7.47 -2.46
N ASP A 51 15.18 8.01 -1.29
CA ASP A 51 16.55 8.09 -0.78
C ASP A 51 16.81 7.19 0.45
N THR A 52 15.82 6.39 0.85
CA THR A 52 15.86 5.47 2.01
C THR A 52 16.21 6.14 3.35
N ASN A 53 16.11 7.47 3.45
CA ASN A 53 16.48 8.24 4.62
C ASN A 53 15.23 8.71 5.39
N THR A 54 15.05 8.26 6.62
CA THR A 54 13.93 8.62 7.49
C THR A 54 13.83 10.12 7.78
N SER A 55 14.96 10.85 7.82
CA SER A 55 14.97 12.29 8.01
C SER A 55 14.27 13.07 6.90
N ASN A 56 14.06 12.46 5.75
CA ASN A 56 13.35 13.05 4.61
C ASN A 56 11.93 12.49 4.44
N ALA A 57 11.44 11.67 5.37
CA ALA A 57 10.12 11.01 5.25
C ALA A 57 8.99 12.01 4.98
N VAL A 58 8.94 13.10 5.73
CA VAL A 58 7.91 14.15 5.62
C VAL A 58 7.93 14.92 4.29
N LYS A 59 9.00 14.80 3.50
CA LYS A 59 9.16 15.47 2.21
C LYS A 59 8.68 14.64 1.02
N ARG A 60 8.50 13.31 1.19
CA ARG A 60 8.15 12.42 0.07
C ARG A 60 6.67 12.48 -0.26
N THR A 61 6.40 12.48 -1.55
CA THR A 61 5.07 12.49 -2.11
C THR A 61 5.00 11.50 -3.27
N HIS A 62 3.83 11.25 -3.80
CA HIS A 62 3.66 10.40 -5.00
C HIS A 62 4.10 11.19 -6.24
N ASN A 63 5.39 11.20 -6.48
CA ASN A 63 6.03 11.96 -7.56
C ASN A 63 6.10 11.16 -8.87
N CYS A 64 6.08 11.88 -9.97
CA CYS A 64 6.22 11.32 -11.33
C CYS A 64 7.50 10.50 -11.48
N ARG A 65 8.63 11.00 -10.97
CA ARG A 65 9.93 10.30 -11.04
C ARG A 65 9.85 8.89 -10.43
N ASP A 66 9.32 8.79 -9.21
CA ASP A 66 9.28 7.51 -8.49
C ASP A 66 8.23 6.57 -9.07
N LEU A 67 7.06 7.09 -9.45
CA LEU A 67 6.00 6.31 -10.09
C LEU A 67 6.42 5.76 -11.47
N LEU A 68 7.05 6.58 -12.31
CA LEU A 68 7.56 6.13 -13.60
C LEU A 68 8.67 5.09 -13.45
N ARG A 69 9.59 5.28 -12.48
CA ARG A 69 10.65 4.33 -12.18
C ARG A 69 10.10 2.98 -11.74
N LEU A 70 9.18 2.96 -10.79
CA LEU A 70 8.56 1.73 -10.29
C LEU A 70 7.76 1.02 -11.39
N ARG A 71 7.01 1.78 -12.20
CA ARG A 71 6.27 1.21 -13.32
C ARG A 71 7.20 0.57 -14.36
N ARG A 72 8.30 1.24 -14.72
CA ARG A 72 9.31 0.68 -15.62
C ARG A 72 9.95 -0.58 -15.05
N PHE A 73 10.16 -0.61 -13.74
CA PHE A 73 10.69 -1.81 -13.07
C PHE A 73 9.71 -3.00 -13.20
N VAL A 74 8.41 -2.80 -12.97
CA VAL A 74 7.39 -3.85 -13.17
C VAL A 74 7.39 -4.36 -14.61
N LEU A 75 7.42 -3.46 -15.59
CA LEU A 75 7.47 -3.83 -17.01
C LEU A 75 8.76 -4.58 -17.37
N ALA A 76 9.91 -4.14 -16.83
CA ALA A 76 11.19 -4.80 -17.05
C ALA A 76 11.22 -6.23 -16.47
N VAL A 77 10.58 -6.47 -15.31
CA VAL A 77 10.46 -7.83 -14.74
C VAL A 77 9.59 -8.70 -15.64
N LEU A 78 8.47 -8.20 -16.15
CA LEU A 78 7.62 -8.93 -17.10
C LEU A 78 8.40 -9.31 -18.37
N ASP A 79 9.12 -8.35 -18.95
CA ASP A 79 9.91 -8.56 -20.17
C ASP A 79 11.07 -9.54 -19.93
N TYR A 80 11.80 -9.36 -18.82
CA TYR A 80 12.97 -10.21 -18.46
C TYR A 80 12.57 -11.66 -18.19
N THR A 81 11.46 -11.86 -17.48
CA THR A 81 10.99 -13.20 -17.11
C THR A 81 10.19 -13.87 -18.21
N GLY A 82 9.63 -13.12 -19.15
CA GLY A 82 8.63 -13.60 -20.11
C GLY A 82 7.32 -14.04 -19.47
N ALA A 83 7.12 -13.76 -18.18
CA ALA A 83 5.91 -14.15 -17.47
C ALA A 83 4.70 -13.34 -17.98
N PRO A 84 3.52 -13.97 -18.14
CA PRO A 84 2.32 -13.26 -18.57
C PRO A 84 1.81 -12.28 -17.49
N LYS A 85 2.10 -12.57 -16.23
CA LYS A 85 1.71 -11.77 -15.06
C LYS A 85 2.79 -11.80 -13.98
N VAL A 86 2.76 -10.81 -13.11
CA VAL A 86 3.53 -10.75 -11.85
C VAL A 86 2.57 -10.51 -10.69
N SER A 87 2.99 -10.84 -9.46
CA SER A 87 2.30 -10.43 -8.23
C SER A 87 3.06 -9.30 -7.56
N LEU A 88 2.36 -8.39 -6.90
CA LEU A 88 2.96 -7.30 -6.14
C LEU A 88 2.64 -7.46 -4.65
N ILE A 89 3.68 -7.38 -3.81
CA ILE A 89 3.56 -7.22 -2.36
C ILE A 89 4.08 -5.83 -2.00
N THR A 90 3.25 -5.04 -1.37
CA THR A 90 3.50 -3.62 -1.13
C THR A 90 3.28 -3.27 0.33
N HIS A 91 4.03 -2.29 0.86
CA HIS A 91 3.92 -1.87 2.25
C HIS A 91 3.83 -0.34 2.37
N SER A 92 2.98 0.14 3.27
CA SER A 92 2.90 1.56 3.64
C SER A 92 2.66 2.45 2.40
N MET A 93 3.44 3.50 2.17
CA MET A 93 3.39 4.33 0.96
C MET A 93 3.59 3.52 -0.34
N GLY A 94 4.28 2.37 -0.27
CA GLY A 94 4.42 1.45 -1.39
C GLY A 94 3.07 0.89 -1.89
N VAL A 95 2.05 0.81 -1.03
CA VAL A 95 0.69 0.40 -1.41
C VAL A 95 0.09 1.41 -2.39
N THR A 96 0.06 2.68 -2.03
CA THR A 96 -0.53 3.72 -2.86
C THR A 96 0.29 4.01 -4.12
N LEU A 97 1.63 3.90 -4.05
CA LEU A 97 2.50 3.93 -5.24
C LEU A 97 2.21 2.73 -6.17
N GLY A 98 2.11 1.52 -5.61
CA GLY A 98 1.79 0.30 -6.34
C GLY A 98 0.42 0.36 -7.02
N ARG A 99 -0.59 0.83 -6.31
CA ARG A 99 -1.92 1.07 -6.86
C ARG A 99 -1.86 2.04 -8.05
N LYS A 100 -1.22 3.21 -7.86
CA LYS A 100 -1.16 4.25 -8.90
C LYS A 100 -0.38 3.79 -10.14
N LEU A 101 0.75 3.11 -9.97
CA LEU A 101 1.51 2.61 -11.14
C LEU A 101 0.74 1.58 -11.96
N ILE A 102 -0.12 0.77 -11.32
CA ILE A 102 -0.95 -0.23 -12.01
C ILE A 102 -2.14 0.45 -12.70
N LYS A 103 -2.87 1.31 -11.99
CA LYS A 103 -4.04 2.03 -12.55
C LYS A 103 -3.66 2.93 -13.73
N GLY A 104 -2.43 3.44 -13.74
CA GLY A 104 -1.93 4.25 -14.85
C GLY A 104 -2.50 5.67 -14.87
N GLY A 105 -2.59 6.24 -16.08
CA GLY A 105 -3.17 7.56 -16.32
C GLY A 105 -2.30 8.72 -15.84
N ALA A 106 -2.90 9.90 -15.79
CA ALA A 106 -2.21 11.14 -15.41
C ALA A 106 -1.83 11.20 -13.94
N VAL A 107 -0.69 11.80 -13.68
CA VAL A 107 -0.18 12.13 -12.33
C VAL A 107 0.20 13.61 -12.32
N ASN A 108 -0.24 14.30 -11.29
CA ASN A 108 0.17 15.67 -11.02
C ASN A 108 1.06 15.67 -9.76
N GLY A 109 2.34 15.40 -9.96
CA GLY A 109 3.35 15.33 -8.90
C GLY A 109 3.83 16.71 -8.46
N ASN A 110 4.60 16.77 -7.36
CA ASN A 110 5.30 17.98 -6.95
C ASN A 110 6.51 18.26 -7.85
N ASP A 111 7.00 17.26 -8.54
CA ASP A 111 8.09 17.28 -9.51
C ASP A 111 7.62 17.48 -10.98
N GLY A 112 6.34 17.79 -11.18
CA GLY A 112 5.75 18.00 -12.49
C GLY A 112 4.61 17.02 -12.78
N SER A 113 4.05 17.12 -13.99
CA SER A 113 2.98 16.24 -14.45
C SER A 113 3.54 15.18 -15.40
N CYS A 114 2.98 13.97 -15.33
CA CYS A 114 3.31 12.87 -16.24
C CYS A 114 2.10 12.00 -16.52
N ASN A 115 2.24 11.10 -17.48
CA ASN A 115 1.25 10.07 -17.78
C ASN A 115 1.93 8.69 -17.66
N LEU A 116 1.38 7.84 -16.82
CA LEU A 116 1.87 6.48 -16.61
C LEU A 116 1.43 5.50 -17.72
N GLY A 117 0.53 5.90 -18.61
CA GLY A 117 -0.01 5.05 -19.67
C GLY A 117 -1.23 4.24 -19.22
N ASN A 118 -1.56 3.22 -20.02
CA ASN A 118 -2.74 2.38 -19.80
C ASN A 118 -2.61 1.53 -18.51
N PRO A 119 -3.73 1.08 -17.91
CA PRO A 119 -3.70 0.18 -16.77
C PRO A 119 -2.90 -1.10 -17.02
N LEU A 120 -2.23 -1.61 -15.98
CA LEU A 120 -1.50 -2.87 -16.00
C LEU A 120 -2.29 -4.01 -15.34
N THR A 121 -3.55 -3.84 -15.01
CA THR A 121 -4.39 -4.83 -14.28
C THR A 121 -4.30 -6.25 -14.87
N SER A 122 -4.34 -6.36 -16.20
CA SER A 122 -4.24 -7.67 -16.89
C SER A 122 -2.87 -8.34 -16.74
N LYS A 123 -1.85 -7.61 -16.30
CA LYS A 123 -0.49 -8.07 -16.07
C LYS A 123 -0.19 -8.37 -14.60
N ILE A 124 -1.15 -8.13 -13.70
CA ILE A 124 -1.00 -8.36 -12.28
C ILE A 124 -1.92 -9.49 -11.84
N ASP A 125 -1.33 -10.52 -11.25
CA ASP A 125 -2.06 -11.69 -10.75
C ASP A 125 -2.67 -11.41 -9.38
N VAL A 126 -1.82 -11.09 -8.40
CA VAL A 126 -2.24 -10.70 -7.05
C VAL A 126 -1.60 -9.37 -6.67
N PHE A 127 -2.38 -8.49 -6.05
CA PHE A 127 -1.91 -7.28 -5.39
C PHE A 127 -2.17 -7.39 -3.89
N LEU A 128 -1.11 -7.38 -3.09
CA LEU A 128 -1.20 -7.36 -1.63
C LEU A 128 -0.72 -6.02 -1.10
N GLY A 129 -1.59 -5.32 -0.39
CA GLY A 129 -1.28 -4.09 0.33
C GLY A 129 -1.18 -4.33 1.83
N LEU A 130 -0.02 -4.03 2.42
CA LEU A 130 0.25 -4.12 3.85
C LEU A 130 0.30 -2.71 4.45
N ALA A 131 -0.54 -2.41 5.41
CA ALA A 131 -0.56 -1.15 6.17
C ALA A 131 -0.54 0.10 5.27
N GLY A 132 -1.45 0.19 4.29
CA GLY A 132 -1.51 1.27 3.30
C GLY A 132 -2.38 2.45 3.75
N GLY A 133 -2.06 3.66 3.29
CA GLY A 133 -2.84 4.88 3.58
C GLY A 133 -3.81 5.25 2.46
N ASN A 134 -4.73 4.37 2.10
CA ASN A 134 -5.57 4.55 0.91
C ASN A 134 -6.59 5.69 1.03
N TYR A 135 -6.93 6.09 2.24
CA TYR A 135 -7.81 7.21 2.54
C TYR A 135 -7.07 8.36 3.26
N GLY A 136 -5.75 8.40 3.10
CA GLY A 136 -4.90 9.34 3.83
C GLY A 136 -4.53 8.84 5.23
N LEU A 137 -3.90 9.71 6.00
CA LEU A 137 -3.45 9.43 7.36
C LEU A 137 -3.96 10.49 8.32
N CYS A 138 -4.51 10.10 9.46
CA CYS A 138 -5.04 11.04 10.46
C CYS A 138 -3.98 11.98 11.02
N ASN A 139 -2.73 11.55 11.16
CA ASN A 139 -1.62 12.41 11.56
C ASN A 139 -1.24 13.47 10.52
N CYS A 140 -1.81 13.42 9.30
CA CYS A 140 -1.71 14.48 8.30
C CYS A 140 -2.74 15.61 8.48
N GLU A 141 -3.69 15.46 9.40
CA GLU A 141 -4.67 16.53 9.67
C GLU A 141 -3.96 17.80 10.18
N GLY A 142 -4.17 18.92 9.50
CA GLY A 142 -3.54 20.19 9.84
C GLY A 142 -2.06 20.34 9.44
N ALA A 143 -1.38 19.29 9.01
CA ALA A 143 0.05 19.31 8.69
C ALA A 143 0.36 19.65 7.22
N GLY A 144 -0.63 19.69 6.33
CA GLY A 144 -0.47 19.67 4.87
C GLY A 144 0.43 20.75 4.25
N THR A 145 0.62 21.88 4.90
CA THR A 145 1.52 22.95 4.42
C THR A 145 2.94 22.83 4.97
N LEU A 146 3.11 22.15 6.10
CA LEU A 146 4.39 21.98 6.79
C LEU A 146 5.07 20.69 6.36
N GLU A 147 4.30 19.66 6.07
CA GLU A 147 4.77 18.33 5.68
C GLU A 147 4.29 17.99 4.27
N PRO A 148 5.15 18.08 3.25
CA PRO A 148 4.76 17.77 1.87
C PRO A 148 4.10 16.41 1.69
N THR A 149 4.49 15.39 2.48
CA THR A 149 3.86 14.06 2.45
C THR A 149 2.37 14.08 2.78
N CYS A 150 1.89 15.13 3.47
CA CYS A 150 0.50 15.33 3.87
C CYS A 150 -0.29 16.28 2.94
N ASN A 151 0.24 16.66 1.78
CA ASN A 151 -0.40 17.65 0.92
C ASN A 151 -1.70 17.16 0.26
N LYS A 152 -2.57 18.12 -0.14
CA LYS A 152 -3.89 17.88 -0.74
C LYS A 152 -3.87 17.38 -2.19
N LYS A 153 -2.72 17.44 -2.87
CA LYS A 153 -2.58 17.07 -4.28
C LYS A 153 -2.20 15.60 -4.45
N ASN A 154 -1.04 15.21 -3.92
CA ASN A 154 -0.43 13.89 -4.09
C ASN A 154 0.23 13.36 -2.81
N GLY A 155 -0.24 13.80 -1.65
CA GLY A 155 0.15 13.32 -0.34
C GLY A 155 -0.94 12.45 0.31
N PHE A 156 -0.80 12.28 1.64
CA PHE A 156 -1.73 11.50 2.46
C PHE A 156 -2.77 12.37 3.19
N TRP A 157 -3.18 13.48 2.60
CA TRP A 157 -4.23 14.34 3.14
C TRP A 157 -5.52 13.53 3.37
N PRO A 158 -6.06 13.50 4.62
CA PRO A 158 -7.23 12.68 4.94
C PRO A 158 -8.56 13.46 4.83
N GLY A 159 -8.53 14.72 4.47
CA GLY A 159 -9.63 15.67 4.59
C GLY A 159 -9.36 16.71 5.67
N ASP A 160 -10.32 17.58 5.91
CA ASP A 160 -10.18 18.65 6.93
C ASP A 160 -10.11 18.09 8.36
N SER A 161 -10.64 16.89 8.53
CA SER A 161 -10.62 16.14 9.78
C SER A 161 -10.62 14.65 9.51
N CYS A 162 -10.14 13.85 10.45
CA CYS A 162 -10.21 12.38 10.43
C CYS A 162 -11.44 11.81 11.12
N GLY A 163 -12.36 12.63 11.57
CA GLY A 163 -13.51 12.19 12.35
C GLY A 163 -13.16 11.73 13.76
N LEU A 164 -12.04 12.18 14.30
CA LEU A 164 -11.56 11.74 15.62
C LEU A 164 -12.05 12.59 16.79
N ASN A 165 -12.52 13.79 16.51
CA ASN A 165 -13.09 14.66 17.54
C ASN A 165 -14.60 14.79 17.39
N THR A 166 -15.25 15.33 18.41
CA THR A 166 -16.72 15.52 18.43
C THR A 166 -17.23 16.53 17.43
N TYR A 167 -16.34 17.24 16.77
CA TYR A 167 -16.64 18.32 15.81
C TYR A 167 -16.49 17.92 14.36
N THR A 168 -16.36 16.65 14.06
CA THR A 168 -16.06 16.17 12.71
C THR A 168 -17.12 15.25 12.15
N CYS A 169 -17.21 15.17 10.82
CA CYS A 169 -18.19 14.37 10.10
C CYS A 169 -17.87 12.88 10.17
N GLY A 170 -17.04 12.30 10.75
CA GLY A 170 -16.72 10.87 10.68
C GLY A 170 -17.42 10.06 11.74
N LEU A 171 -17.00 10.26 13.00
CA LEU A 171 -17.45 9.42 14.11
C LEU A 171 -18.68 9.97 14.81
N LYS A 172 -18.79 11.29 14.91
CA LYS A 172 -19.92 11.97 15.58
C LYS A 172 -20.32 13.19 14.76
N PRO A 173 -21.42 13.12 14.03
CA PRO A 173 -21.92 14.27 13.26
C PRO A 173 -22.20 15.46 14.17
N LEU A 174 -21.82 16.63 13.69
CA LEU A 174 -22.14 17.89 14.36
C LEU A 174 -23.57 18.33 14.07
N PRO A 175 -24.12 19.22 14.91
CA PRO A 175 -25.44 19.81 14.65
C PRO A 175 -25.46 20.78 13.46
N PHE A 176 -24.36 20.97 12.74
CA PHE A 176 -24.28 21.80 11.54
C PHE A 176 -23.79 20.96 10.32
N PRO A 177 -24.04 21.43 9.10
CA PRO A 177 -23.72 20.68 7.89
C PRO A 177 -22.26 20.24 7.84
N CYS A 178 -22.06 19.01 7.45
CA CYS A 178 -20.77 18.40 7.24
C CYS A 178 -20.61 18.01 5.77
N ASN A 179 -19.55 18.48 5.13
CA ASN A 179 -19.30 18.21 3.72
C ASN A 179 -18.59 16.87 3.47
N GLY A 180 -18.29 16.12 4.53
CA GLY A 180 -17.58 14.85 4.44
C GLY A 180 -16.09 15.00 4.13
N PRO A 181 -15.38 13.86 4.06
CA PRO A 181 -13.93 13.86 3.78
C PRO A 181 -13.63 14.24 2.34
N THR A 182 -12.59 15.05 2.15
CA THR A 182 -12.03 15.40 0.84
C THR A 182 -10.56 14.98 0.81
N TYR A 183 -10.29 13.73 0.49
CA TYR A 183 -8.93 13.19 0.42
C TYR A 183 -8.06 13.92 -0.60
N SER A 184 -6.75 13.67 -0.61
CA SER A 184 -5.89 14.23 -1.66
C SER A 184 -6.38 13.82 -3.06
N SER A 185 -6.17 14.69 -4.05
CA SER A 185 -6.66 14.47 -5.42
C SER A 185 -6.17 13.14 -6.00
N LEU A 186 -4.93 12.73 -5.66
CA LEU A 186 -4.39 11.44 -6.08
C LEU A 186 -5.19 10.28 -5.47
N LEU A 187 -5.41 10.28 -4.16
CA LEU A 187 -6.14 9.22 -3.46
C LEU A 187 -7.60 9.16 -3.93
N MET A 188 -8.25 10.32 -4.08
CA MET A 188 -9.61 10.39 -4.64
C MET A 188 -9.67 9.75 -6.01
N SER A 189 -8.75 10.11 -6.92
CA SER A 189 -8.74 9.56 -8.28
C SER A 189 -8.58 8.04 -8.31
N MET A 190 -7.76 7.47 -7.41
CA MET A 190 -7.57 6.02 -7.32
C MET A 190 -8.75 5.28 -6.67
N ASN A 191 -9.47 5.94 -5.78
CA ASN A 191 -10.58 5.32 -5.05
C ASN A 191 -11.91 5.39 -5.80
N THR A 192 -12.03 6.30 -6.78
CA THR A 192 -13.27 6.53 -7.54
C THR A 192 -13.24 5.96 -8.96
N ASP A 193 -12.08 5.53 -9.44
CA ASP A 193 -12.01 4.85 -10.74
C ASP A 193 -12.44 3.37 -10.60
N ASN A 194 -12.91 2.78 -11.69
CA ASN A 194 -13.34 1.38 -11.73
C ASN A 194 -12.21 0.42 -12.11
N VAL A 195 -10.96 0.89 -12.15
CA VAL A 195 -9.80 0.07 -12.51
C VAL A 195 -9.33 -0.69 -11.29
N ARG A 196 -9.40 -2.02 -11.34
CA ARG A 196 -8.83 -2.88 -10.28
C ARG A 196 -7.32 -2.95 -10.39
N GLU A 197 -6.65 -3.19 -9.28
CA GLU A 197 -5.20 -3.34 -9.23
C GLU A 197 -4.76 -4.70 -9.80
N ALA A 198 -5.54 -5.75 -9.59
CA ALA A 198 -5.18 -7.11 -10.00
C ALA A 198 -6.43 -8.01 -10.14
N SER A 199 -6.20 -9.27 -10.55
CA SER A 199 -7.24 -10.30 -10.53
C SER A 199 -7.73 -10.56 -9.11
N LEU A 200 -6.79 -10.62 -8.13
CA LEU A 200 -7.07 -10.68 -6.70
C LEU A 200 -6.34 -9.54 -5.99
N VAL A 201 -7.05 -8.89 -5.08
CA VAL A 201 -6.52 -7.79 -4.26
C VAL A 201 -6.72 -8.14 -2.79
N PHE A 202 -5.65 -8.13 -2.01
CA PHE A 202 -5.72 -8.33 -0.58
C PHE A 202 -5.19 -7.12 0.17
N SER A 203 -5.81 -6.83 1.32
CA SER A 203 -5.37 -5.81 2.25
C SER A 203 -5.08 -6.45 3.60
N ALA A 204 -3.96 -6.07 4.23
CA ALA A 204 -3.65 -6.52 5.58
C ALA A 204 -3.09 -5.35 6.40
N TRP A 205 -3.46 -5.26 7.67
CA TRP A 205 -3.01 -4.21 8.57
C TRP A 205 -3.15 -4.62 10.04
N SER A 206 -2.60 -3.81 10.92
CA SER A 206 -2.74 -3.99 12.37
C SER A 206 -3.54 -2.84 12.98
N GLU A 207 -4.44 -3.16 13.90
CA GLU A 207 -5.20 -2.16 14.68
C GLU A 207 -4.32 -1.37 15.64
N VAL A 208 -3.14 -1.91 15.98
CA VAL A 208 -2.15 -1.27 16.86
C VAL A 208 -0.94 -0.72 16.10
N ASP A 209 -1.12 -0.43 14.81
CA ASP A 209 -0.10 0.20 13.99
C ASP A 209 0.39 1.50 14.63
N ASP A 210 1.70 1.59 14.89
CA ASP A 210 2.34 2.68 15.63
C ASP A 210 2.74 3.87 14.76
N LEU A 211 2.47 3.80 13.44
CA LEU A 211 2.72 4.89 12.50
C LEU A 211 1.42 5.44 11.90
N ILE A 212 0.52 4.57 11.44
CA ILE A 212 -0.80 4.99 10.93
C ILE A 212 -1.66 5.48 12.09
N LEU A 213 -1.55 4.85 13.25
CA LEU A 213 -2.27 5.19 14.48
C LEU A 213 -3.81 5.05 14.38
N TYR A 214 -4.51 5.46 15.42
CA TYR A 214 -5.98 5.58 15.48
C TYR A 214 -6.75 4.31 15.11
N GLY A 215 -6.17 3.12 15.32
CA GLY A 215 -6.79 1.85 14.94
C GLY A 215 -6.95 1.70 13.44
N ASP A 216 -6.05 2.29 12.65
CA ASP A 216 -6.11 2.34 11.19
C ASP A 216 -7.31 3.14 10.63
N GLN A 217 -8.03 3.90 11.47
CA GLN A 217 -9.28 4.56 11.06
C GLN A 217 -9.04 5.97 10.51
N VAL A 218 -9.67 6.25 9.35
CA VAL A 218 -9.83 7.59 8.75
C VAL A 218 -11.28 7.75 8.35
N TRP A 219 -11.99 8.70 8.93
CA TRP A 219 -13.43 8.89 8.73
C TRP A 219 -14.26 7.62 8.99
N GLY A 220 -13.92 6.88 10.05
CA GLY A 220 -14.66 5.68 10.46
C GLY A 220 -14.49 4.48 9.53
N ARG A 221 -13.47 4.47 8.67
CA ARG A 221 -13.10 3.31 7.83
C ARG A 221 -11.61 3.00 7.92
N PRO A 222 -11.21 1.72 7.81
CA PRO A 222 -9.80 1.36 7.74
C PRO A 222 -9.12 2.00 6.54
N THR A 223 -8.07 2.81 6.77
CA THR A 223 -7.32 3.43 5.66
C THR A 223 -6.48 2.42 4.89
N SER A 224 -6.10 1.32 5.51
CA SER A 224 -5.36 0.24 4.86
C SER A 224 -6.21 -0.64 3.94
N LEU A 225 -7.54 -0.61 4.08
CA LEU A 225 -8.43 -1.35 3.19
C LEU A 225 -8.47 -0.72 1.80
N ILE A 226 -7.96 -1.43 0.80
CA ILE A 226 -8.03 -1.02 -0.59
C ILE A 226 -9.48 -1.18 -1.08
N PRO A 227 -10.09 -0.17 -1.76
CA PRO A 227 -11.49 -0.25 -2.19
C PRO A 227 -11.85 -1.48 -3.03
N SER A 228 -10.90 -1.99 -3.83
CA SER A 228 -11.09 -3.16 -4.69
C SER A 228 -10.71 -4.49 -4.02
N SER A 229 -10.46 -4.52 -2.70
CA SER A 229 -10.03 -5.74 -1.99
C SER A 229 -11.00 -6.89 -2.18
N SER A 230 -10.45 -8.05 -2.49
CA SER A 230 -11.16 -9.34 -2.52
C SER A 230 -11.23 -9.98 -1.13
N GLY A 231 -10.24 -9.67 -0.28
CA GLY A 231 -10.17 -10.16 1.09
C GLY A 231 -9.26 -9.28 1.94
N LYS A 232 -9.39 -9.43 3.26
CA LYS A 232 -8.62 -8.65 4.24
C LYS A 232 -8.11 -9.53 5.38
N VAL A 233 -7.04 -9.08 6.02
CA VAL A 233 -6.50 -9.63 7.26
C VAL A 233 -6.24 -8.50 8.23
N VAL A 234 -6.77 -8.60 9.45
CA VAL A 234 -6.59 -7.60 10.51
C VAL A 234 -5.81 -8.23 11.65
N TYR A 235 -4.67 -7.65 11.98
CA TYR A 235 -3.81 -8.07 13.07
C TYR A 235 -4.05 -7.24 14.32
N THR A 236 -3.78 -7.83 15.50
CA THR A 236 -4.04 -7.22 16.81
C THR A 236 -2.78 -6.78 17.54
N SER A 237 -1.59 -7.16 17.07
CA SER A 237 -0.36 -7.03 17.85
C SER A 237 0.86 -6.49 17.12
N TYR A 238 0.78 -6.27 15.80
CA TYR A 238 1.95 -5.85 15.03
C TYR A 238 2.07 -4.33 14.92
N THR A 239 3.28 -3.82 15.09
CA THR A 239 3.64 -2.46 14.70
C THR A 239 3.58 -2.29 13.18
N HIS A 240 3.70 -1.07 12.70
CA HIS A 240 3.74 -0.76 11.27
C HIS A 240 4.75 -1.63 10.49
N MET A 241 5.98 -1.70 10.98
CA MET A 241 7.03 -2.49 10.35
C MET A 241 6.82 -3.99 10.54
N GLN A 242 6.37 -4.43 11.72
CA GLN A 242 6.09 -5.84 12.00
C GLN A 242 4.97 -6.41 11.11
N THR A 243 4.00 -5.59 10.70
CA THR A 243 2.99 -5.99 9.71
C THR A 243 3.60 -6.47 8.40
N LYS A 244 4.76 -5.97 8.02
CA LYS A 244 5.55 -6.45 6.88
C LYS A 244 6.49 -7.61 7.27
N GLU A 245 7.21 -7.47 8.38
CA GLU A 245 8.33 -8.31 8.72
C GLU A 245 7.94 -9.68 9.29
N ASN A 246 6.83 -9.72 10.05
CA ASN A 246 6.41 -10.91 10.79
C ASN A 246 5.29 -11.70 10.08
N THR A 247 4.84 -11.25 8.90
CA THR A 247 3.70 -11.86 8.21
C THR A 247 4.08 -12.57 6.91
N ALA A 248 5.34 -12.95 6.72
CA ALA A 248 5.83 -13.56 5.48
C ALA A 248 5.04 -14.82 5.07
N ALA A 249 4.63 -15.65 6.03
CA ALA A 249 3.79 -16.82 5.79
C ALA A 249 2.39 -16.46 5.29
N ASP A 250 1.80 -15.40 5.83
CA ASP A 250 0.49 -14.89 5.40
C ASP A 250 0.56 -14.25 4.02
N GLN A 251 1.64 -13.49 3.76
CA GLN A 251 1.94 -12.93 2.43
C GLN A 251 2.03 -14.04 1.39
N TYR A 252 2.77 -15.10 1.69
CA TYR A 252 2.88 -16.28 0.82
C TYR A 252 1.50 -16.93 0.60
N THR A 253 0.71 -17.11 1.66
CA THR A 253 -0.62 -17.70 1.58
C THR A 253 -1.55 -16.88 0.68
N MET A 254 -1.59 -15.55 0.87
CA MET A 254 -2.43 -14.68 0.04
C MET A 254 -1.96 -14.60 -1.41
N VAL A 255 -0.64 -14.53 -1.64
CA VAL A 255 -0.11 -14.28 -2.99
C VAL A 255 0.04 -15.56 -3.80
N VAL A 256 0.48 -16.65 -3.18
CA VAL A 256 0.79 -17.90 -3.88
C VAL A 256 -0.39 -18.86 -3.84
N LYS A 257 -0.98 -19.06 -2.65
CA LYS A 257 -2.15 -19.95 -2.49
C LYS A 257 -3.46 -19.26 -2.85
N LYS A 258 -3.45 -17.92 -2.99
CA LYS A 258 -4.62 -17.09 -3.37
C LYS A 258 -5.81 -17.27 -2.43
N THR A 259 -5.51 -17.45 -1.15
CA THR A 259 -6.50 -17.60 -0.08
C THR A 259 -6.09 -16.79 1.15
N LEU A 260 -6.98 -16.68 2.10
CA LEU A 260 -6.71 -16.00 3.35
C LEU A 260 -6.01 -16.93 4.34
N PRO A 261 -5.10 -16.43 5.19
CA PRO A 261 -4.56 -17.21 6.28
C PRO A 261 -5.67 -17.58 7.29
N SER A 262 -5.52 -18.71 7.94
CA SER A 262 -6.44 -19.10 9.01
C SER A 262 -6.30 -18.15 10.20
N PRO A 263 -7.38 -17.76 10.85
CA PRO A 263 -7.34 -16.97 12.08
C PRO A 263 -6.47 -17.64 13.14
N ARG A 264 -5.58 -16.88 13.73
CA ARG A 264 -4.76 -17.28 14.87
C ARG A 264 -5.15 -16.38 16.04
N SER A 265 -5.78 -16.92 17.05
CA SER A 265 -6.44 -16.21 18.14
C SER A 265 -5.59 -15.17 18.89
N SER A 266 -4.27 -15.16 18.72
CA SER A 266 -3.34 -14.20 19.33
C SER A 266 -2.81 -13.12 18.39
N GLU A 267 -3.05 -13.21 17.09
CA GLU A 267 -2.40 -12.34 16.12
C GLU A 267 -3.36 -11.80 15.05
N ILE A 268 -4.44 -12.53 14.71
CA ILE A 268 -5.39 -12.16 13.66
C ILE A 268 -6.78 -12.03 14.31
N ASP A 269 -7.35 -10.83 14.25
CA ASP A 269 -8.72 -10.55 14.69
C ASP A 269 -9.74 -10.91 13.59
N ASP A 270 -9.48 -10.51 12.37
CA ASP A 270 -10.37 -10.75 11.23
C ASP A 270 -9.58 -11.19 10.00
N SER A 271 -10.05 -12.29 9.39
CA SER A 271 -9.56 -12.77 8.10
C SER A 271 -10.78 -13.19 7.28
N SER A 272 -11.25 -12.29 6.44
CA SER A 272 -12.49 -12.47 5.70
C SER A 272 -12.40 -11.98 4.26
N PHE A 273 -13.18 -12.60 3.37
CA PHE A 273 -13.40 -12.09 2.04
C PHE A 273 -14.26 -10.83 2.11
N VAL A 274 -13.91 -9.85 1.31
CA VAL A 274 -14.69 -8.62 1.17
C VAL A 274 -15.77 -8.87 0.12
N PRO A 275 -17.05 -8.64 0.43
CA PRO A 275 -18.11 -8.74 -0.56
C PRO A 275 -17.80 -7.87 -1.78
N ALA A 276 -18.11 -8.37 -2.98
CA ALA A 276 -18.05 -7.57 -4.19
C ALA A 276 -19.15 -6.49 -4.12
N ASN A 277 -18.77 -5.23 -4.20
CA ASN A 277 -19.70 -4.11 -4.32
C ASN A 277 -20.19 -3.97 -5.75
#